data_9bd812590f13703fd46741db75785524
#
_entry.id   9bd812590f13703fd46741db75785524
#
_cell.length_a   1.000
_cell.length_b   1.000
_cell.length_c   1.000
_cell.angle_alpha   90.00
_cell.angle_beta   90.00
_cell.angle_gamma   90.00
#
_symmetry.space_group_name_H-M   'P 1'
#
loop_
_entity.id
_entity.type
_entity.pdbx_description
1 polymer ?
#
loop_
_entity_poly.entity_id
_entity_poly.type
_entity_poly.pdbx_seq_one_letter_code
_entity_poly.pdbx_strand_id
1 'polypeptide(L)'
;MKIVDFIFDFASPNTYLVHKIFPEIEKRTNSKLNYIPCLLGGIFKQTNNQAPMNAFADVLGKNAYENLELVRFIEEHKIITFKKNSNLL
;
A
#
# COMPACT_ATOMS: atom_id res chain seq x y z
N MET A 1 1.63 24.10 -9.37
CA MET A 1 1.86 22.65 -9.14
C MET A 1 1.82 22.37 -7.65
N LYS A 2 1.03 21.39 -7.25
CA LYS A 2 0.98 20.93 -5.85
C LYS A 2 1.94 19.77 -5.65
N ILE A 3 2.63 19.76 -4.52
CA ILE A 3 3.49 18.64 -4.14
C ILE A 3 2.81 17.89 -3.00
N VAL A 4 2.71 16.57 -3.14
CA VAL A 4 2.09 15.70 -2.16
C VAL A 4 3.14 14.77 -1.59
N ASP A 5 3.29 14.78 -0.28
CA ASP A 5 4.21 13.84 0.38
C ASP A 5 3.59 12.45 0.41
N PHE A 6 4.31 11.50 -0.16
CA PHE A 6 3.91 10.10 -0.18
C PHE A 6 4.84 9.31 0.73
N ILE A 7 4.40 9.09 1.96
CA ILE A 7 5.14 8.30 2.93
C ILE A 7 4.83 6.84 2.66
N PHE A 8 5.84 6.08 2.27
CA PHE A 8 5.62 4.72 1.77
C PHE A 8 6.56 3.71 2.42
N ASP A 9 6.10 2.47 2.48
CA ASP A 9 6.88 1.31 2.90
C ASP A 9 6.97 0.33 1.73
N PHE A 10 8.18 -0.06 1.35
CA PHE A 10 8.41 -1.02 0.26
C PHE A 10 7.74 -2.37 0.51
N ALA A 11 7.48 -2.71 1.77
CA ALA A 11 6.82 -3.95 2.13
C ALA A 11 5.30 -3.90 1.96
N SER A 12 4.72 -2.72 1.73
CA SER A 12 3.27 -2.57 1.60
C SER A 12 2.79 -2.81 0.17
N PRO A 13 1.90 -3.78 -0.07
CA PRO A 13 1.29 -3.97 -1.39
C PRO A 13 0.52 -2.74 -1.86
N ASN A 14 -0.17 -2.07 -0.95
CA ASN A 14 -0.95 -0.87 -1.27
C ASN A 14 -0.07 0.27 -1.77
N THR A 15 1.12 0.40 -1.20
CA THR A 15 2.12 1.38 -1.66
C THR A 15 2.48 1.18 -3.11
N TYR A 16 2.75 -0.07 -3.50
CA TYR A 16 3.07 -0.39 -4.88
C TYR A 16 1.93 -0.04 -5.83
N LEU A 17 0.71 -0.37 -5.44
CA LEU A 17 -0.47 -0.10 -6.26
C LEU A 17 -0.70 1.41 -6.45
N VAL A 18 -0.53 2.20 -5.40
CA VAL A 18 -0.62 3.67 -5.48
C VAL A 18 0.46 4.21 -6.42
N HIS A 19 1.68 3.73 -6.28
CA HIS A 19 2.79 4.12 -7.15
C HIS A 19 2.47 3.87 -8.63
N LYS A 20 1.80 2.75 -8.94
CA LYS A 20 1.47 2.38 -10.32
C LYS A 20 0.39 3.27 -10.95
N ILE A 21 -0.57 3.74 -10.17
CA ILE A 21 -1.67 4.56 -10.70
C ILE A 21 -1.43 6.06 -10.62
N PHE A 22 -0.49 6.50 -9.79
CA PHE A 22 -0.35 7.92 -9.49
C PHE A 22 0.17 8.77 -10.65
N PRO A 23 1.02 8.29 -11.58
CA PRO A 23 1.43 9.11 -12.72
C PRO A 23 0.28 9.72 -13.51
N GLU A 24 -0.82 8.99 -13.68
CA GLU A 24 -2.00 9.49 -14.34
C GLU A 24 -2.71 10.56 -13.52
N ILE A 25 -2.76 10.35 -12.20
CA ILE A 25 -3.34 11.33 -11.28
C ILE A 25 -2.51 12.61 -11.25
N GLU A 26 -1.18 12.50 -11.27
CA GLU A 26 -0.28 13.65 -11.35
C GLU A 26 -0.59 14.51 -12.57
N LYS A 27 -0.76 13.88 -13.72
CA LYS A 27 -1.12 14.58 -14.96
C LYS A 27 -2.45 15.30 -14.85
N ARG A 28 -3.47 14.61 -14.34
CA ARG A 28 -4.83 15.11 -14.27
C ARG A 28 -4.98 16.26 -13.28
N THR A 29 -4.22 16.23 -12.20
CA THR A 29 -4.34 17.19 -11.10
C THR A 29 -3.24 18.24 -11.07
N ASN A 30 -2.29 18.18 -12.00
CA ASN A 30 -1.09 19.03 -11.98
C ASN A 30 -0.38 18.98 -10.62
N SER A 31 -0.12 17.76 -10.15
CA SER A 31 0.57 17.51 -8.89
C SER A 31 1.79 16.63 -9.09
N LYS A 32 2.61 16.53 -8.07
CA LYS A 32 3.79 15.66 -8.07
C LYS A 32 3.94 15.00 -6.71
N LEU A 33 4.28 13.71 -6.70
CA LEU A 33 4.60 13.00 -5.46
C LEU A 33 6.03 13.26 -5.04
N ASN A 34 6.19 13.56 -3.77
CA ASN A 34 7.48 13.53 -3.09
C ASN A 34 7.54 12.23 -2.28
N TYR A 35 8.39 11.29 -2.71
CA TYR A 35 8.48 9.97 -2.11
C TYR A 35 9.32 10.01 -0.83
N ILE A 36 8.72 9.62 0.29
CA ILE A 36 9.38 9.59 1.59
C ILE A 36 9.32 8.15 2.12
N PRO A 37 10.43 7.39 2.09
CA PRO A 37 10.41 6.01 2.56
C PRO A 37 10.30 5.93 4.08
N CYS A 38 9.59 4.91 4.57
CA CYS A 38 9.55 4.58 5.98
C CYS A 38 9.53 3.07 6.17
N LEU A 39 9.84 2.62 7.36
CA LEU A 39 9.78 1.21 7.74
C LEU A 39 8.70 1.03 8.80
N LEU A 40 7.48 0.70 8.36
CA LEU A 40 6.33 0.57 9.27
C LEU A 40 6.54 -0.51 10.32
N GLY A 41 7.14 -1.64 9.95
CA GLY A 41 7.45 -2.70 10.90
C GLY A 41 8.33 -2.20 12.06
N GLY A 42 9.33 -1.38 11.75
CA GLY A 42 10.17 -0.75 12.77
C GLY A 42 9.41 0.24 13.64
N ILE A 43 8.52 1.03 13.03
CA ILE A 43 7.68 1.97 13.77
C ILE A 43 6.72 1.21 14.70
N PHE A 44 6.07 0.16 14.22
CA PHE A 44 5.20 -0.67 15.06
C PHE A 44 5.94 -1.25 16.25
N LYS A 45 7.15 -1.75 16.03
CA LYS A 45 7.98 -2.31 17.09
C LYS A 45 8.32 -1.27 18.16
N GLN A 46 8.73 -0.07 17.74
CA GLN A 46 9.10 1.02 18.66
C GLN A 46 7.92 1.58 19.42
N THR A 47 6.72 1.55 18.85
CA THR A 47 5.51 2.06 19.47
C THR A 47 4.69 0.97 20.16
N ASN A 48 5.21 -0.25 20.25
CA ASN A 48 4.53 -1.40 20.85
C ASN A 48 3.21 -1.73 20.14
N ASN A 49 3.21 -1.63 18.82
CA ASN A 49 2.08 -1.94 17.95
C ASN A 49 2.42 -3.12 17.03
N GLN A 50 1.45 -3.57 16.27
CA GLN A 50 1.65 -4.55 15.21
C GLN A 50 0.83 -4.17 13.98
N ALA A 51 1.21 -4.73 12.83
CA ALA A 51 0.48 -4.49 11.58
C ALA A 51 -0.99 -4.91 11.74
N PRO A 52 -1.92 -4.18 11.11
CA PRO A 52 -3.35 -4.51 11.19
C PRO A 52 -3.68 -5.95 10.80
N MET A 53 -2.97 -6.49 9.83
CA MET A 53 -3.14 -7.89 9.40
C MET A 53 -2.89 -8.87 10.55
N ASN A 54 -1.99 -8.55 11.47
CA ASN A 54 -1.71 -9.38 12.64
C ASN A 54 -2.59 -8.99 13.83
N ALA A 55 -2.73 -7.69 14.08
CA ALA A 55 -3.50 -7.16 15.21
C ALA A 55 -4.98 -7.55 15.14
N PHE A 56 -5.53 -7.60 13.93
CA PHE A 56 -6.95 -7.88 13.68
C PHE A 56 -7.17 -9.19 12.92
N ALA A 57 -6.24 -10.13 13.05
CA ALA A 57 -6.36 -11.44 12.39
C ALA A 57 -7.62 -12.20 12.80
N ASP A 58 -8.13 -11.95 14.02
CA ASP A 58 -9.32 -12.60 14.55
C ASP A 58 -10.62 -11.97 14.06
N VAL A 59 -10.57 -10.84 13.38
CA VAL A 59 -11.77 -10.20 12.86
C VAL A 59 -12.29 -11.01 11.67
N LEU A 60 -13.49 -11.56 11.81
CA LEU A 60 -14.07 -12.45 10.80
C LEU A 60 -14.19 -11.76 9.45
N GLY A 61 -13.61 -12.38 8.43
CA GLY A 61 -13.70 -11.93 7.05
C GLY A 61 -12.82 -10.75 6.67
N LYS A 62 -12.12 -10.12 7.63
CA LYS A 62 -11.34 -8.91 7.35
C LYS A 62 -10.21 -9.18 6.34
N ASN A 63 -9.37 -10.16 6.60
CA ASN A 63 -8.24 -10.46 5.72
C ASN A 63 -8.71 -10.99 4.35
N ALA A 64 -9.76 -11.81 4.35
CA ALA A 64 -10.34 -12.30 3.10
C ALA A 64 -10.90 -11.14 2.25
N TYR A 65 -11.57 -10.19 2.88
CA TYR A 65 -12.11 -9.01 2.19
C TYR A 65 -10.99 -8.13 1.64
N GLU A 66 -9.93 -7.90 2.41
CA GLU A 66 -8.79 -7.12 1.96
C GLU A 66 -8.11 -7.74 0.74
N ASN A 67 -7.98 -9.07 0.71
CA ASN A 67 -7.45 -9.77 -0.45
C ASN A 67 -8.36 -9.63 -1.67
N LEU A 68 -9.66 -9.69 -1.47
CA LEU A 68 -10.65 -9.50 -2.55
C LEU A 68 -10.58 -8.08 -3.11
N GLU A 69 -10.48 -7.08 -2.26
CA GLU A 69 -10.31 -5.68 -2.63
C GLU A 69 -9.04 -5.49 -3.46
N LEU A 70 -7.94 -6.11 -3.05
CA LEU A 70 -6.66 -6.06 -3.74
C LEU A 70 -6.78 -6.60 -5.16
N VAL A 71 -7.43 -7.77 -5.32
CA VAL A 71 -7.63 -8.39 -6.62
C VAL A 71 -8.49 -7.49 -7.51
N ARG A 72 -9.58 -6.94 -6.98
CA ARG A 72 -10.45 -6.03 -7.71
C ARG A 72 -9.71 -4.79 -8.20
N PHE A 73 -8.88 -4.21 -7.34
CA PHE A 73 -8.08 -3.04 -7.69
C PHE A 73 -7.11 -3.35 -8.83
N ILE A 74 -6.40 -4.48 -8.73
CA ILE A 74 -5.45 -4.91 -9.75
C ILE A 74 -6.15 -5.11 -11.10
N GLU A 75 -7.30 -5.74 -11.10
CA GLU A 75 -8.08 -5.97 -12.33
C GLU A 75 -8.59 -4.67 -12.92
N GLU A 76 -9.13 -3.78 -12.09
CA GLU A 76 -9.69 -2.50 -12.53
C GLU A 76 -8.62 -1.63 -13.18
N HIS A 77 -7.44 -1.56 -12.60
CA HIS A 77 -6.33 -0.72 -13.07
C HIS A 77 -5.37 -1.45 -14.00
N LYS A 78 -5.63 -2.72 -14.32
CA LYS A 78 -4.85 -3.54 -15.25
C LYS A 78 -3.37 -3.60 -14.87
N ILE A 79 -3.08 -3.78 -13.58
CA ILE A 79 -1.73 -3.87 -13.05
C ILE A 79 -1.24 -5.32 -13.18
N ILE A 80 -0.61 -5.65 -14.30
CA ILE A 80 -0.18 -7.01 -14.62
C ILE A 80 1.14 -7.42 -13.96
N THR A 81 1.89 -6.44 -13.43
CA THR A 81 3.21 -6.69 -12.84
C THR A 81 3.18 -6.97 -11.35
N PHE A 82 2.01 -6.91 -10.72
CA PHE A 82 1.90 -7.10 -9.28
C PHE A 82 2.12 -8.57 -8.91
N LYS A 83 3.00 -8.76 -7.93
CA LYS A 83 3.22 -10.06 -7.30
C LYS A 83 3.52 -9.84 -5.83
N LYS A 84 2.72 -10.43 -4.96
CA LYS A 84 2.91 -10.31 -3.52
C LYS A 84 4.16 -11.07 -3.09
N ASN A 85 5.02 -10.42 -2.30
CA ASN A 85 6.23 -11.05 -1.78
C ASN A 85 5.85 -12.03 -0.67
N SER A 86 6.10 -13.32 -0.90
CA SER A 86 5.79 -14.38 0.07
C SER A 86 6.73 -14.39 1.29
N ASN A 87 7.85 -13.67 1.20
CA ASN A 87 8.83 -13.59 2.28
C ASN A 87 8.63 -12.38 3.20
N LEU A 88 7.54 -11.63 3.02
CA LEU A 88 7.20 -10.52 3.89
C LEU A 88 6.74 -11.03 5.24
N LEU A 89 7.32 -10.49 6.27
CA LEU A 89 6.98 -10.79 7.65
C LEU A 89 5.84 -9.91 8.17
#